data_5b3b22f417cbd0623405ea3d5f681824
#
_entry.id   5b3b22f417cbd0623405ea3d5f681824
#
_cell.length_a   1.000
_cell.length_b   1.000
_cell.length_c   1.000
_cell.angle_alpha   90.00
_cell.angle_beta   90.00
_cell.angle_gamma   90.00
#
_symmetry.space_group_name_H-M   'P 1'
#
loop_
_entity.id
_entity.type
_entity.pdbx_description
1 polymer ?
#
loop_
_entity_poly.entity_id
_entity_poly.type
_entity_poly.pdbx_seq_one_letter_code
_entity_poly.pdbx_strand_id
1 'polypeptide(L)'
;GNIALGAAVDFMKKVGIQNIRNHENTLLEYAQKKLLEIDGLKIYGEKAKRAGVVSFNLEGVGIASDVGMILDKLGIAVRTGHHCTQPIMDFFNVAGTVRASFAVFNTLEEIDALAEGVKKAQRMLM
;
A
#
# COMPACT_ATOMS: atom_id res chain seq x y z
N GLY A 1 12.85 -5.23 22.01
CA GLY A 1 13.90 -4.89 21.15
C GLY A 1 14.69 -6.00 20.48
N ASN A 2 16.00 -6.06 20.71
CA ASN A 2 16.92 -6.94 19.99
C ASN A 2 16.60 -8.44 20.13
N ILE A 3 16.11 -8.88 21.29
CA ILE A 3 15.70 -10.28 21.54
C ILE A 3 14.48 -10.61 20.66
N ALA A 4 13.50 -9.74 20.58
CA ALA A 4 12.33 -9.92 19.75
C ALA A 4 12.67 -9.95 18.25
N LEU A 5 13.66 -9.18 17.80
CA LEU A 5 14.16 -9.24 16.43
C LEU A 5 14.71 -10.64 16.08
N GLY A 6 15.43 -11.29 17.00
CA GLY A 6 15.89 -12.67 16.82
C GLY A 6 14.73 -13.64 16.57
N ALA A 7 13.67 -13.55 17.38
CA ALA A 7 12.47 -14.36 17.20
C ALA A 7 11.76 -14.10 15.85
N ALA A 8 11.71 -12.85 15.40
CA ALA A 8 11.15 -12.49 14.10
C ALA A 8 11.97 -13.08 12.94
N VAL A 9 13.30 -13.05 13.03
CA VAL A 9 14.20 -13.69 12.03
C VAL A 9 13.98 -15.20 11.98
N ASP A 10 13.84 -15.85 13.13
CA ASP A 10 13.60 -17.30 13.21
C ASP A 10 12.23 -17.65 12.60
N PHE A 11 11.20 -16.83 12.85
CA PHE A 11 9.90 -16.97 12.20
C PHE A 11 10.01 -16.90 10.67
N MET A 12 10.70 -15.89 10.13
CA MET A 12 10.91 -15.73 8.70
C MET A 12 11.64 -16.94 8.09
N LYS A 13 12.68 -17.44 8.77
CA LYS A 13 13.40 -18.65 8.33
C LYS A 13 12.50 -19.88 8.34
N LYS A 14 11.66 -20.03 9.35
CA LYS A 14 10.71 -21.15 9.47
C LYS A 14 9.66 -21.14 8.36
N VAL A 15 9.09 -20.00 8.04
CA VAL A 15 8.14 -19.82 6.93
C VAL A 15 8.84 -20.00 5.58
N GLY A 16 10.08 -19.56 5.47
CA GLY A 16 10.90 -19.54 4.26
C GLY A 16 10.79 -18.24 3.50
N ILE A 17 11.92 -17.58 3.30
CA ILE A 17 12.01 -16.27 2.64
C ILE A 17 11.37 -16.30 1.22
N GLN A 18 11.58 -17.40 0.48
CA GLN A 18 11.01 -17.53 -0.86
C GLN A 18 9.48 -17.68 -0.83
N ASN A 19 8.93 -18.37 0.17
CA ASN A 19 7.48 -18.50 0.36
C ASN A 19 6.87 -17.15 0.70
N ILE A 20 7.49 -16.38 1.61
CA ILE A 20 7.10 -15.01 1.95
C ILE A 20 7.06 -14.16 0.69
N ARG A 21 8.16 -14.14 -0.07
CA ARG A 21 8.27 -13.37 -1.31
C ARG A 21 7.20 -13.73 -2.35
N ASN A 22 6.96 -15.01 -2.55
CA ASN A 22 5.97 -15.48 -3.51
C ASN A 22 4.55 -15.01 -3.11
N HIS A 23 4.21 -15.13 -1.83
CA HIS A 23 2.93 -14.67 -1.30
C HIS A 23 2.77 -13.15 -1.44
N GLU A 24 3.77 -12.38 -1.01
CA GLU A 24 3.76 -10.91 -1.13
C GLU A 24 3.66 -10.45 -2.59
N ASN A 25 4.31 -11.14 -3.53
CA ASN A 25 4.18 -10.85 -4.96
C ASN A 25 2.75 -11.10 -5.46
N THR A 26 2.13 -12.21 -5.05
CA THR A 26 0.73 -12.51 -5.39
C THR A 26 -0.20 -11.41 -4.87
N LEU A 27 -0.03 -10.97 -3.63
CA LEU A 27 -0.80 -9.88 -3.04
C LEU A 27 -0.58 -8.56 -3.79
N LEU A 28 0.67 -8.26 -4.13
CA LEU A 28 1.03 -7.03 -4.84
C LEU A 28 0.41 -6.97 -6.25
N GLU A 29 0.50 -8.05 -7.01
CA GLU A 29 -0.09 -8.14 -8.36
C GLU A 29 -1.61 -7.99 -8.29
N TYR A 30 -2.24 -8.64 -7.33
CA TYR A 30 -3.68 -8.52 -7.12
C TYR A 30 -4.10 -7.12 -6.71
N ALA A 31 -3.38 -6.51 -5.76
CA ALA A 31 -3.63 -5.14 -5.33
C ALA A 31 -3.46 -4.14 -6.47
N GLN A 32 -2.42 -4.28 -7.28
CA GLN A 32 -2.18 -3.44 -8.43
C GLN A 32 -3.34 -3.53 -9.43
N LYS A 33 -3.78 -4.74 -9.76
CA LYS A 33 -4.94 -4.97 -10.63
C LYS A 33 -6.19 -4.28 -10.10
N LYS A 34 -6.53 -4.51 -8.82
CA LYS A 34 -7.75 -3.97 -8.19
C LYS A 34 -7.73 -2.45 -8.06
N LEU A 35 -6.59 -1.88 -7.72
CA LEU A 35 -6.45 -0.43 -7.60
C LEU A 35 -6.52 0.27 -8.96
N LEU A 36 -5.95 -0.31 -10.02
CA LEU A 36 -6.01 0.26 -11.38
C LEU A 36 -7.41 0.19 -12.02
N GLU A 37 -8.34 -0.58 -11.46
CA GLU A 37 -9.76 -0.54 -11.84
C GLU A 37 -10.48 0.73 -11.34
N ILE A 38 -9.84 1.55 -10.48
CA ILE A 38 -10.41 2.77 -9.92
C ILE A 38 -10.04 3.95 -10.81
N ASP A 39 -11.03 4.61 -11.37
CA ASP A 39 -10.83 5.78 -12.24
C ASP A 39 -10.07 6.88 -11.50
N GLY A 40 -9.08 7.47 -12.16
CA GLY A 40 -8.26 8.53 -11.59
C GLY A 40 -7.24 8.05 -10.55
N LEU A 41 -7.10 6.74 -10.30
CA LEU A 41 -6.04 6.22 -9.44
C LEU A 41 -4.73 6.06 -10.24
N LYS A 42 -3.66 6.62 -9.68
CA LYS A 42 -2.31 6.54 -10.24
C LYS A 42 -1.38 5.80 -9.27
N ILE A 43 -0.75 4.72 -9.76
CA ILE A 43 0.27 3.98 -9.02
C ILE A 43 1.66 4.49 -9.41
N TYR A 44 2.51 4.74 -8.41
CA TYR A 44 3.91 5.15 -8.61
C TYR A 44 4.82 3.92 -8.66
N GLY A 45 5.70 3.86 -9.65
CA GLY A 45 6.59 2.71 -9.85
C GLY A 45 5.89 1.43 -10.30
N GLU A 46 4.79 1.53 -11.02
CA GLU A 46 3.96 0.39 -11.46
C GLU A 46 4.75 -0.72 -12.15
N LYS A 47 5.71 -0.35 -13.02
CA LYS A 47 6.53 -1.30 -13.80
C LYS A 47 7.83 -1.72 -13.11
N ALA A 48 8.12 -1.17 -11.94
CA ALA A 48 9.33 -1.50 -11.21
C ALA A 48 9.19 -2.83 -10.44
N LYS A 49 10.31 -3.55 -10.27
CA LYS A 49 10.35 -4.63 -9.28
C LYS A 49 10.16 -4.02 -7.89
N ARG A 50 9.15 -4.49 -7.17
CA ARG A 50 8.79 -3.97 -5.85
C ARG A 50 8.72 -5.10 -4.83
N ALA A 51 8.87 -4.75 -3.56
CA ALA A 51 8.44 -5.59 -2.45
C ALA A 51 6.90 -5.50 -2.30
N GLY A 52 6.32 -6.11 -1.29
CA GLY A 52 4.88 -6.08 -1.02
C GLY A 52 4.35 -4.70 -0.62
N VAL A 53 4.60 -3.68 -1.44
CA VAL A 53 4.23 -2.27 -1.20
C VAL A 53 3.68 -1.63 -2.46
N VAL A 54 2.60 -0.89 -2.34
CA VAL A 54 2.05 -0.05 -3.42
C VAL A 54 1.86 1.38 -2.92
N SER A 55 2.34 2.36 -3.69
CA SER A 55 2.14 3.79 -3.45
C SER A 55 1.26 4.36 -4.56
N PHE A 56 0.22 5.11 -4.19
CA PHE A 56 -0.75 5.63 -5.13
C PHE A 56 -1.33 6.97 -4.69
N ASN A 57 -1.96 7.69 -5.62
CA ASN A 57 -2.83 8.83 -5.37
C ASN A 57 -4.09 8.73 -6.20
N LEU A 58 -5.10 9.52 -5.83
CA LEU A 58 -6.35 9.72 -6.57
C LEU A 58 -6.31 11.11 -7.21
N GLU A 59 -6.48 11.20 -8.52
CA GLU A 59 -6.56 12.49 -9.24
C GLU A 59 -7.88 13.21 -8.93
N GLY A 60 -7.82 14.52 -8.78
CA GLY A 60 -9.00 15.34 -8.51
C GLY A 60 -9.60 15.20 -7.10
N VAL A 61 -8.99 14.43 -6.26
CA VAL A 61 -9.42 14.18 -4.88
C VAL A 61 -8.34 14.70 -3.95
N GLY A 62 -8.67 15.48 -2.95
CA GLY A 62 -7.83 16.06 -1.91
C GLY A 62 -6.37 15.59 -1.78
N ILE A 63 -5.78 15.77 -0.65
CA ILE A 63 -4.40 15.31 -0.42
C ILE A 63 -4.39 13.87 0.10
N ALA A 64 -3.26 13.18 -0.04
CA ALA A 64 -3.09 11.78 0.39
C ALA A 64 -3.51 11.52 1.86
N SER A 65 -3.31 12.51 2.75
CA SER A 65 -3.73 12.43 4.15
C SER A 65 -5.25 12.30 4.33
N ASP A 66 -6.05 12.96 3.49
CA ASP A 66 -7.51 12.91 3.58
C ASP A 66 -8.02 11.51 3.23
N VAL A 67 -7.46 10.92 2.17
CA VAL A 67 -7.71 9.52 1.81
C VAL A 67 -7.32 8.59 2.97
N GLY A 68 -6.15 8.79 3.56
CA GLY A 68 -5.68 7.99 4.69
C GLY A 68 -6.59 8.08 5.92
N MET A 69 -7.09 9.27 6.25
CA MET A 69 -8.02 9.46 7.37
C MET A 69 -9.34 8.72 7.16
N ILE A 70 -9.85 8.70 5.93
CA ILE A 70 -11.08 7.94 5.63
C ILE A 70 -10.82 6.45 5.71
N LEU A 71 -9.72 5.96 5.16
CA LEU A 71 -9.33 4.56 5.23
C LEU A 71 -9.16 4.09 6.68
N ASP A 72 -8.53 4.91 7.53
CA ASP A 72 -8.37 4.63 8.97
C ASP A 72 -9.72 4.45 9.67
N LYS A 73 -10.69 5.34 9.40
CA LYS A 73 -12.08 5.20 9.92
C LYS A 73 -12.79 3.94 9.42
N LEU A 74 -12.35 3.38 8.31
CA LEU A 74 -12.86 2.12 7.76
C LEU A 74 -12.09 0.90 8.29
N GLY A 75 -11.13 1.09 9.19
CA GLY A 75 -10.29 0.03 9.74
C GLY A 75 -9.18 -0.43 8.81
N ILE A 76 -8.81 0.38 7.80
CA ILE A 76 -7.79 0.06 6.80
C ILE A 76 -6.55 0.90 7.08
N ALA A 77 -5.49 0.27 7.55
CA ALA A 77 -4.24 0.93 7.89
C ALA A 77 -3.38 1.17 6.65
N VAL A 78 -3.10 2.44 6.38
CA VAL A 78 -2.16 2.88 5.34
C VAL A 78 -1.22 3.94 5.91
N ARG A 79 -0.12 4.21 5.21
CA ARG A 79 0.75 5.34 5.52
C ARG A 79 0.58 6.42 4.46
N THR A 80 0.50 7.69 4.88
CA THR A 80 0.39 8.83 3.98
C THR A 80 1.53 9.82 4.18
N GLY A 81 1.85 10.61 3.15
CA GLY A 81 2.85 11.67 3.18
C GLY A 81 4.03 11.42 2.26
N HIS A 82 5.13 12.11 2.54
CA HIS A 82 6.36 12.06 1.70
C HIS A 82 7.27 10.85 1.97
N HIS A 83 6.95 10.02 2.98
CA HIS A 83 7.66 8.79 3.34
C HIS A 83 9.17 8.96 3.61
N CYS A 84 9.61 10.15 4.04
CA CYS A 84 11.02 10.54 4.17
C CYS A 84 11.80 10.45 2.84
N THR A 85 11.13 10.65 1.70
CA THR A 85 11.68 10.57 0.34
C THR A 85 11.32 11.83 -0.47
N GLN A 86 11.57 13.01 0.08
CA GLN A 86 11.21 14.28 -0.55
C GLN A 86 11.71 14.38 -2.02
N PRO A 87 12.95 13.98 -2.37
CA PRO A 87 13.39 14.05 -3.77
C PRO A 87 12.53 13.25 -4.75
N ILE A 88 11.94 12.12 -4.30
CA ILE A 88 11.00 11.33 -5.12
C ILE A 88 9.66 12.06 -5.28
N MET A 89 9.18 12.71 -4.21
CA MET A 89 7.96 13.51 -4.28
C MET A 89 8.12 14.68 -5.24
N ASP A 90 9.27 15.37 -5.19
CA ASP A 90 9.61 16.46 -6.09
C ASP A 90 9.70 15.98 -7.55
N PHE A 91 10.34 14.84 -7.80
CA PHE A 91 10.42 14.22 -9.12
C PHE A 91 9.04 13.95 -9.73
N PHE A 92 8.10 13.43 -8.93
CA PHE A 92 6.73 13.18 -9.38
C PHE A 92 5.81 14.39 -9.28
N ASN A 93 6.30 15.51 -8.75
CA ASN A 93 5.54 16.74 -8.50
C ASN A 93 4.27 16.49 -7.66
N VAL A 94 4.44 15.79 -6.54
CA VAL A 94 3.37 15.48 -5.57
C VAL A 94 3.81 15.80 -4.15
N ALA A 95 2.89 16.24 -3.31
CA ALA A 95 3.17 16.52 -1.90
C ALA A 95 3.38 15.24 -1.05
N GLY A 96 2.83 14.13 -1.50
CA GLY A 96 2.89 12.84 -0.83
C GLY A 96 2.05 11.80 -1.55
N THR A 97 2.10 10.57 -1.05
CA THR A 97 1.30 9.45 -1.56
C THR A 97 0.63 8.69 -0.44
N VAL A 98 -0.40 7.92 -0.77
CA VAL A 98 -0.94 6.85 0.07
C VAL A 98 -0.12 5.60 -0.20
N ARG A 99 0.33 4.91 0.86
CA ARG A 99 1.12 3.68 0.76
C ARG A 99 0.46 2.55 1.53
N ALA A 100 0.11 1.49 0.83
CA ALA A 100 -0.30 0.23 1.41
C ALA A 100 0.85 -0.77 1.37
N SER A 101 1.05 -1.50 2.46
CA SER A 101 2.10 -2.52 2.59
C SER A 101 1.46 -3.86 2.92
N PHE A 102 1.94 -4.92 2.29
CA PHE A 102 1.44 -6.28 2.46
C PHE A 102 2.53 -7.16 3.04
N ALA A 103 2.14 -8.09 3.88
CA ALA A 103 3.03 -9.03 4.53
C ALA A 103 2.48 -10.47 4.45
N VAL A 104 3.27 -11.42 4.93
CA VAL A 104 2.96 -12.87 4.87
C VAL A 104 1.60 -13.26 5.47
N PHE A 105 1.04 -12.45 6.35
CA PHE A 105 -0.25 -12.70 7.02
C PHE A 105 -1.43 -11.97 6.39
N ASN A 106 -1.23 -11.16 5.35
CA ASN A 106 -2.33 -10.51 4.64
C ASN A 106 -2.99 -11.46 3.62
N THR A 107 -4.23 -11.18 3.27
CA THR A 107 -5.07 -11.98 2.39
C THR A 107 -5.56 -11.20 1.18
N LEU A 108 -6.11 -11.90 0.18
CA LEU A 108 -6.71 -11.28 -1.01
C LEU A 108 -7.99 -10.51 -0.65
N GLU A 109 -8.75 -10.99 0.33
CA GLU A 109 -9.96 -10.35 0.84
C GLU A 109 -9.66 -9.00 1.49
N GLU A 110 -8.52 -8.87 2.17
CA GLU A 110 -8.06 -7.60 2.73
C GLU A 110 -7.69 -6.59 1.64
N ILE A 111 -7.19 -7.07 0.49
CA ILE A 111 -6.94 -6.22 -0.67
C ILE A 111 -8.25 -5.76 -1.32
N ASP A 112 -9.25 -6.64 -1.40
CA ASP A 112 -10.58 -6.24 -1.85
C ASP A 112 -11.17 -5.16 -0.92
N ALA A 113 -11.02 -5.32 0.39
CA ALA A 113 -11.43 -4.31 1.37
C ALA A 113 -10.69 -2.98 1.17
N LEU A 114 -9.38 -3.01 0.90
CA LEU A 114 -8.59 -1.82 0.56
C LEU A 114 -9.16 -1.13 -0.67
N ALA A 115 -9.39 -1.86 -1.77
CA ALA A 115 -9.90 -1.29 -3.02
C ALA A 115 -11.29 -0.65 -2.83
N GLU A 116 -12.20 -1.31 -2.13
CA GLU A 116 -13.53 -0.76 -1.81
C GLU A 116 -13.44 0.46 -0.88
N GLY A 117 -12.53 0.43 0.10
CA GLY A 117 -12.25 1.58 0.96
C GLY A 117 -11.75 2.79 0.18
N VAL A 118 -10.85 2.58 -0.79
CA VAL A 118 -10.32 3.65 -1.66
C VAL A 118 -11.43 4.23 -2.54
N LYS A 119 -12.29 3.40 -3.16
CA LYS A 119 -13.47 3.87 -3.91
C LYS A 119 -14.41 4.69 -3.04
N LYS A 120 -14.62 4.27 -1.79
CA LYS A 120 -15.46 5.02 -0.84
C LYS A 120 -14.81 6.35 -0.47
N ALA A 121 -13.52 6.38 -0.20
CA ALA A 121 -12.78 7.61 0.07
C ALA A 121 -12.87 8.58 -1.11
N GLN A 122 -12.71 8.10 -2.34
CA GLN A 122 -12.85 8.88 -3.56
C GLN A 122 -14.24 9.56 -3.62
N ARG A 123 -15.32 8.79 -3.45
CA ARG A 123 -16.69 9.34 -3.47
C ARG A 123 -16.98 10.36 -2.36
N MET A 124 -16.31 10.26 -1.23
CA MET A 124 -16.51 11.19 -0.10
C MET A 124 -15.73 12.50 -0.26
N LEU A 125 -14.67 12.50 -1.07
CA LEU A 125 -13.78 13.64 -1.26
C LEU A 125 -14.02 14.40 -2.59
N MET A 126 -14.76 13.80 -3.51
CA MET A 126 -15.25 14.44 -4.74
C MET A 126 -16.47 15.31 -4.45
#